data_a4b3389d119669042ae0c79a74b2fffd
#
_entry.id   a4b3389d119669042ae0c79a74b2fffd
#
_cell.length_a   1.000
_cell.length_b   1.000
_cell.length_c   1.000
_cell.angle_alpha   90.00
_cell.angle_beta   90.00
_cell.angle_gamma   90.00
#
_symmetry.space_group_name_H-M   'P 1'
#
loop_
_entity.id
_entity.type
_entity.pdbx_description
1 polymer ?
#
loop_
_entity_poly.entity_id
_entity_poly.type
_entity_poly.pdbx_seq_one_letter_code
_entity_poly.pdbx_strand_id
1 'polypeptide(L)'
;MKIGILGYGNLGRGVECAIKQNPDMELAAVFTRRAPETVSILTESAAVCSVDDIAQWKDKIDVMILCGGSATDLPVQTPEYAKMFNVVDSFDTHARIPEHFANVDASAKESGHVGIISVGWDPGMFSLNRMYANAILPEGRDYTFWGKGVSQGHSDAIRRVEGVKDGKQYTIPVESALEAVRNGENPELTTRQKHTRECFVVLEEGADAKKVEEEIKNMPNLSLIHI
;
A
#
# COMPACT_ATOMS: atom_id res chain seq x y z
N MET A 1 -17.61 -14.01 10.60
CA MET A 1 -17.65 -12.76 9.79
C MET A 1 -17.34 -13.12 8.34
N LYS A 2 -18.20 -12.72 7.39
CA LYS A 2 -18.03 -13.02 5.97
C LYS A 2 -17.29 -11.87 5.26
N ILE A 3 -16.17 -12.19 4.65
CA ILE A 3 -15.26 -11.25 4.03
C ILE A 3 -15.32 -11.36 2.50
N GLY A 4 -15.40 -10.22 1.83
CA GLY A 4 -15.13 -10.10 0.40
C GLY A 4 -13.77 -9.47 0.14
N ILE A 5 -13.08 -9.87 -0.89
CA ILE A 5 -11.83 -9.26 -1.35
C ILE A 5 -12.06 -8.66 -2.74
N LEU A 6 -11.81 -7.36 -2.90
CA LEU A 6 -11.78 -6.71 -4.20
C LEU A 6 -10.35 -6.48 -4.67
N GLY A 7 -9.97 -7.18 -5.73
CA GLY A 7 -8.62 -7.20 -6.26
C GLY A 7 -7.77 -8.34 -5.70
N TYR A 8 -7.32 -9.22 -6.59
CA TYR A 8 -6.55 -10.40 -6.21
C TYR A 8 -5.14 -10.37 -6.80
N GLY A 9 -4.38 -9.36 -6.35
CA GLY A 9 -2.93 -9.23 -6.52
C GLY A 9 -2.17 -9.77 -5.30
N ASN A 10 -0.96 -9.30 -5.06
CA ASN A 10 -0.16 -9.72 -3.90
C ASN A 10 -0.86 -9.42 -2.58
N LEU A 11 -1.48 -8.24 -2.46
CA LEU A 11 -2.21 -7.87 -1.24
C LEU A 11 -3.43 -8.76 -1.03
N GLY A 12 -4.27 -8.97 -2.05
CA GLY A 12 -5.46 -9.82 -1.93
C GLY A 12 -5.12 -11.26 -1.56
N ARG A 13 -4.04 -11.82 -2.10
CA ARG A 13 -3.51 -13.15 -1.69
C ARG A 13 -3.06 -13.16 -0.23
N GLY A 14 -2.37 -12.11 0.22
CA GLY A 14 -1.97 -11.97 1.62
C GLY A 14 -3.17 -11.89 2.57
N VAL A 15 -4.21 -11.15 2.19
CA VAL A 15 -5.46 -11.06 2.94
C VAL A 15 -6.16 -12.42 3.03
N GLU A 16 -6.23 -13.17 1.92
CA GLU A 16 -6.78 -14.53 1.96
C GLU A 16 -6.01 -15.43 2.91
N CYS A 17 -4.67 -15.40 2.86
CA CYS A 17 -3.84 -16.18 3.79
C CYS A 17 -4.11 -15.80 5.26
N ALA A 18 -4.32 -14.51 5.54
CA ALA A 18 -4.64 -14.04 6.88
C ALA A 18 -6.03 -14.50 7.34
N ILE A 19 -7.05 -14.42 6.48
CA ILE A 19 -8.40 -14.90 6.76
C ILE A 19 -8.38 -16.40 7.13
N LYS A 20 -7.63 -17.22 6.39
CA LYS A 20 -7.52 -18.66 6.65
C LYS A 20 -6.95 -18.99 8.04
N GLN A 21 -6.25 -18.07 8.68
CA GLN A 21 -5.68 -18.28 10.01
C GLN A 21 -6.58 -17.74 11.14
N ASN A 22 -7.69 -17.11 10.80
CA ASN A 22 -8.62 -16.55 11.78
C ASN A 22 -9.96 -17.29 11.70
N PRO A 23 -10.27 -18.15 12.67
CA PRO A 23 -11.43 -19.05 12.61
C PRO A 23 -12.79 -18.33 12.71
N ASP A 24 -12.81 -17.06 13.10
CA ASP A 24 -13.98 -16.20 13.15
C ASP A 24 -14.26 -15.47 11.82
N MET A 25 -13.39 -15.65 10.82
CA MET A 25 -13.51 -15.07 9.50
C MET A 25 -13.69 -16.15 8.42
N GLU A 26 -14.51 -15.85 7.43
CA GLU A 26 -14.80 -16.70 6.28
C GLU A 26 -14.63 -15.87 5.00
N LEU A 27 -13.82 -16.33 4.06
CA LEU A 27 -13.76 -15.73 2.74
C LEU A 27 -14.98 -16.17 1.93
N ALA A 28 -15.89 -15.25 1.65
CA ALA A 28 -17.11 -15.51 0.89
C ALA A 28 -16.88 -15.37 -0.62
N ALA A 29 -16.18 -14.32 -1.04
CA ALA A 29 -15.91 -14.08 -2.47
C ALA A 29 -14.67 -13.24 -2.70
N VAL A 30 -14.07 -13.43 -3.89
CA VAL A 30 -13.02 -12.60 -4.48
C VAL A 30 -13.57 -11.96 -5.74
N PHE A 31 -13.45 -10.64 -5.85
CA PHE A 31 -13.89 -9.87 -7.03
C PHE A 31 -12.68 -9.41 -7.84
N THR A 32 -12.79 -9.57 -9.15
CA THR A 32 -11.68 -9.28 -10.08
C THR A 32 -12.17 -8.62 -11.37
N ARG A 33 -11.31 -7.75 -11.95
CA ARG A 33 -11.50 -7.21 -13.31
C ARG A 33 -11.03 -8.17 -14.42
N ARG A 34 -10.24 -9.18 -14.03
CA ARG A 34 -9.84 -10.26 -14.95
C ARG A 34 -10.99 -11.25 -15.12
N ALA A 35 -10.96 -12.06 -16.16
CA ALA A 35 -11.89 -13.16 -16.32
C ALA A 35 -11.80 -14.08 -15.07
N PRO A 36 -12.90 -14.31 -14.32
CA PRO A 36 -12.89 -15.04 -13.06
C PRO A 36 -12.22 -16.42 -13.13
N GLU A 37 -12.41 -17.12 -14.23
CA GLU A 37 -11.84 -18.45 -14.51
C GLU A 37 -10.30 -18.46 -14.61
N THR A 38 -9.69 -17.29 -14.79
CA THR A 38 -8.22 -17.13 -14.83
C THR A 38 -7.61 -16.86 -13.48
N VAL A 39 -8.42 -16.70 -12.43
CA VAL A 39 -7.96 -16.39 -11.09
C VAL A 39 -8.07 -17.62 -10.19
N SER A 40 -6.92 -18.13 -9.78
CA SER A 40 -6.84 -19.24 -8.83
C SER A 40 -6.66 -18.70 -7.40
N ILE A 41 -7.54 -19.10 -6.50
CA ILE A 41 -7.53 -18.79 -5.07
C ILE A 41 -7.21 -20.03 -4.23
N LEU A 42 -6.86 -19.85 -2.96
CA LEU A 42 -6.50 -20.95 -2.05
C LEU A 42 -7.71 -21.50 -1.28
N THR A 43 -8.81 -20.76 -1.22
CA THR A 43 -10.01 -21.11 -0.46
C THR A 43 -11.07 -21.68 -1.41
N GLU A 44 -11.11 -22.99 -1.55
CA GLU A 44 -11.98 -23.69 -2.51
C GLU A 44 -13.48 -23.40 -2.32
N SER A 45 -13.91 -23.07 -1.08
CA SER A 45 -15.30 -22.74 -0.77
C SER A 45 -15.72 -21.32 -1.18
N ALA A 46 -14.76 -20.43 -1.48
CA ALA A 46 -15.06 -19.05 -1.83
C ALA A 46 -15.34 -18.91 -3.35
N ALA A 47 -16.24 -18.00 -3.69
CA ALA A 47 -16.54 -17.69 -5.08
C ALA A 47 -15.48 -16.76 -5.68
N VAL A 48 -15.19 -16.91 -6.99
CA VAL A 48 -14.47 -15.90 -7.77
C VAL A 48 -15.45 -15.28 -8.76
N CYS A 49 -15.64 -13.96 -8.67
CA CYS A 49 -16.66 -13.22 -9.40
C CYS A 49 -16.07 -12.03 -10.17
N SER A 50 -16.78 -11.61 -11.23
CA SER A 50 -16.51 -10.31 -11.84
C SER A 50 -16.80 -9.18 -10.86
N VAL A 51 -16.05 -8.07 -10.95
CA VAL A 51 -16.35 -6.84 -10.22
C VAL A 51 -17.74 -6.30 -10.54
N ASP A 52 -18.27 -6.57 -11.72
CA ASP A 52 -19.61 -6.14 -12.16
C ASP A 52 -20.74 -6.80 -11.36
N ASP A 53 -20.46 -7.96 -10.74
CA ASP A 53 -21.45 -8.72 -9.95
C ASP A 53 -21.44 -8.34 -8.46
N ILE A 54 -20.59 -7.41 -8.03
CA ILE A 54 -20.34 -7.11 -6.60
C ILE A 54 -21.62 -6.69 -5.86
N ALA A 55 -22.53 -5.98 -6.53
CA ALA A 55 -23.79 -5.52 -5.95
C ALA A 55 -24.72 -6.68 -5.51
N GLN A 56 -24.60 -7.86 -6.14
CA GLN A 56 -25.40 -9.07 -5.81
C GLN A 56 -24.95 -9.71 -4.48
N TRP A 57 -23.85 -9.21 -3.90
CA TRP A 57 -23.25 -9.72 -2.68
C TRP A 57 -23.48 -8.83 -1.45
N LYS A 58 -24.25 -7.76 -1.62
CA LYS A 58 -24.50 -6.76 -0.56
C LYS A 58 -24.96 -7.40 0.76
N ASP A 59 -25.86 -8.39 0.72
CA ASP A 59 -26.39 -9.05 1.92
C ASP A 59 -25.63 -10.35 2.28
N LYS A 60 -24.53 -10.63 1.59
CA LYS A 60 -23.76 -11.88 1.76
C LYS A 60 -22.35 -11.63 2.32
N ILE A 61 -21.92 -10.38 2.40
CA ILE A 61 -20.59 -9.96 2.85
C ILE A 61 -20.77 -8.94 3.97
N ASP A 62 -20.11 -9.19 5.09
CA ASP A 62 -20.11 -8.28 6.22
C ASP A 62 -19.09 -7.14 6.05
N VAL A 63 -17.93 -7.46 5.47
CA VAL A 63 -16.82 -6.53 5.24
C VAL A 63 -16.17 -6.79 3.88
N MET A 64 -15.98 -5.74 3.09
CA MET A 64 -15.22 -5.76 1.83
C MET A 64 -13.82 -5.20 2.05
N ILE A 65 -12.79 -6.01 1.77
CA ILE A 65 -11.38 -5.57 1.81
C ILE A 65 -10.94 -5.19 0.41
N LEU A 66 -10.56 -3.92 0.23
CA LEU A 66 -10.21 -3.33 -1.05
C LEU A 66 -8.68 -3.39 -1.24
N CYS A 67 -8.26 -4.22 -2.19
CA CYS A 67 -6.86 -4.52 -2.48
C CYS A 67 -6.40 -3.92 -3.82
N GLY A 68 -7.06 -2.86 -4.26
CA GLY A 68 -6.72 -2.10 -5.47
C GLY A 68 -5.49 -1.21 -5.31
N GLY A 69 -5.05 -0.59 -6.40
CA GLY A 69 -3.93 0.35 -6.39
C GLY A 69 -4.27 1.63 -5.61
N SER A 70 -3.41 2.02 -4.67
CA SER A 70 -3.62 3.18 -3.81
C SER A 70 -3.76 4.49 -4.59
N ALA A 71 -2.96 4.68 -5.64
CA ALA A 71 -2.97 5.91 -6.42
C ALA A 71 -4.13 5.99 -7.42
N THR A 72 -4.65 4.85 -7.89
CA THR A 72 -5.56 4.78 -9.03
C THR A 72 -6.94 4.22 -8.71
N ASP A 73 -7.00 3.13 -7.93
CA ASP A 73 -8.24 2.41 -7.69
C ASP A 73 -8.95 2.88 -6.40
N LEU A 74 -8.24 2.89 -5.27
CA LEU A 74 -8.83 3.14 -3.95
C LEU A 74 -9.51 4.51 -3.80
N PRO A 75 -9.02 5.62 -4.41
CA PRO A 75 -9.71 6.91 -4.31
C PRO A 75 -11.14 6.90 -4.84
N VAL A 76 -11.44 6.01 -5.77
CA VAL A 76 -12.77 5.84 -6.37
C VAL A 76 -13.52 4.69 -5.71
N GLN A 77 -12.87 3.54 -5.60
CA GLN A 77 -13.51 2.30 -5.13
C GLN A 77 -13.94 2.38 -3.67
N THR A 78 -13.11 2.93 -2.78
CA THR A 78 -13.45 2.93 -1.35
C THR A 78 -14.72 3.73 -1.05
N PRO A 79 -14.89 4.99 -1.52
CA PRO A 79 -16.14 5.71 -1.33
C PRO A 79 -17.34 5.04 -2.02
N GLU A 80 -17.14 4.44 -3.19
CA GLU A 80 -18.21 3.76 -3.93
C GLU A 80 -18.73 2.55 -3.16
N TYR A 81 -17.83 1.66 -2.73
CA TYR A 81 -18.22 0.43 -2.05
C TYR A 81 -18.60 0.64 -0.58
N ALA A 82 -18.18 1.73 0.05
CA ALA A 82 -18.66 2.13 1.37
C ALA A 82 -20.18 2.40 1.40
N LYS A 83 -20.80 2.66 0.24
CA LYS A 83 -22.26 2.78 0.13
C LYS A 83 -23.00 1.44 0.24
N MET A 84 -22.29 0.32 0.09
CA MET A 84 -22.89 -1.02 0.05
C MET A 84 -22.38 -1.95 1.14
N PHE A 85 -21.17 -1.73 1.64
CA PHE A 85 -20.47 -2.60 2.59
C PHE A 85 -19.74 -1.80 3.66
N ASN A 86 -19.48 -2.42 4.79
CA ASN A 86 -18.33 -1.99 5.60
C ASN A 86 -17.07 -2.26 4.82
N VAL A 87 -16.15 -1.31 4.78
CA VAL A 87 -14.95 -1.39 3.94
C VAL A 87 -13.66 -1.26 4.73
N VAL A 88 -12.62 -1.95 4.25
CA VAL A 88 -11.24 -1.78 4.71
C VAL A 88 -10.36 -1.56 3.50
N ASP A 89 -9.50 -0.54 3.52
CA ASP A 89 -8.53 -0.29 2.46
C ASP A 89 -7.10 -0.07 2.97
N SER A 90 -6.16 -0.07 2.03
CA SER A 90 -4.74 0.16 2.27
C SER A 90 -4.24 1.43 1.57
N PHE A 91 -5.05 2.48 1.49
CA PHE A 91 -4.68 3.75 0.86
C PHE A 91 -3.45 4.36 1.54
N ASP A 92 -2.37 4.61 0.78
CA ASP A 92 -1.06 5.02 1.31
C ASP A 92 -0.51 6.34 0.73
N THR A 93 -1.29 7.06 -0.06
CA THR A 93 -0.89 8.38 -0.56
C THR A 93 -1.04 9.42 0.56
N HIS A 94 -0.03 9.52 1.42
CA HIS A 94 -0.05 10.27 2.69
C HIS A 94 -0.64 11.68 2.58
N ALA A 95 -0.22 12.45 1.57
CA ALA A 95 -0.70 13.82 1.37
C ALA A 95 -2.21 13.92 1.08
N ARG A 96 -2.84 12.83 0.62
CA ARG A 96 -4.24 12.76 0.24
C ARG A 96 -5.12 11.99 1.24
N ILE A 97 -4.55 11.49 2.33
CA ILE A 97 -5.32 10.75 3.34
C ILE A 97 -6.48 11.60 3.91
N PRO A 98 -6.32 12.90 4.24
CA PRO A 98 -7.44 13.71 4.73
C PRO A 98 -8.60 13.84 3.72
N GLU A 99 -8.30 14.01 2.44
CA GLU A 99 -9.29 14.05 1.36
C GLU A 99 -10.01 12.70 1.21
N HIS A 100 -9.22 11.61 1.19
CA HIS A 100 -9.74 10.25 1.09
C HIS A 100 -10.64 9.90 2.27
N PHE A 101 -10.21 10.26 3.49
CA PHE A 101 -11.03 10.11 4.70
C PHE A 101 -12.38 10.82 4.56
N ALA A 102 -12.39 12.09 4.14
CA ALA A 102 -13.62 12.86 4.01
C ALA A 102 -14.60 12.22 3.01
N ASN A 103 -14.09 11.71 1.88
CA ASN A 103 -14.90 11.08 0.84
C ASN A 103 -15.50 9.73 1.34
N VAL A 104 -14.70 8.91 2.02
CA VAL A 104 -15.16 7.62 2.56
C VAL A 104 -16.13 7.83 3.71
N ASP A 105 -15.85 8.78 4.63
CA ASP A 105 -16.70 9.11 5.76
C ASP A 105 -18.09 9.58 5.31
N ALA A 106 -18.14 10.45 4.29
CA ALA A 106 -19.42 10.91 3.73
C ALA A 106 -20.25 9.73 3.18
N SER A 107 -19.64 8.86 2.39
CA SER A 107 -20.32 7.69 1.78
C SER A 107 -20.77 6.68 2.83
N ALA A 108 -19.92 6.38 3.80
CA ALA A 108 -20.21 5.43 4.86
C ALA A 108 -21.33 5.95 5.79
N LYS A 109 -21.32 7.24 6.16
CA LYS A 109 -22.39 7.87 6.96
C LYS A 109 -23.73 7.87 6.25
N GLU A 110 -23.75 8.18 4.95
CA GLU A 110 -24.97 8.20 4.14
C GLU A 110 -25.66 6.83 4.12
N SER A 111 -24.89 5.76 4.12
CA SER A 111 -25.37 4.37 3.99
C SER A 111 -25.41 3.58 5.28
N GLY A 112 -24.92 4.14 6.40
CA GLY A 112 -24.88 3.47 7.70
C GLY A 112 -23.81 2.40 7.80
N HIS A 113 -22.77 2.44 6.99
CA HIS A 113 -21.63 1.53 7.01
C HIS A 113 -20.42 2.13 7.74
N VAL A 114 -19.41 1.31 7.96
CA VAL A 114 -18.13 1.68 8.57
C VAL A 114 -17.01 1.55 7.54
N GLY A 115 -16.15 2.58 7.45
CA GLY A 115 -14.92 2.53 6.67
C GLY A 115 -13.69 2.60 7.56
N ILE A 116 -12.75 1.66 7.37
CA ILE A 116 -11.41 1.70 7.96
C ILE A 116 -10.43 1.88 6.81
N ILE A 117 -9.77 3.02 6.76
CA ILE A 117 -8.87 3.35 5.66
C ILE A 117 -7.41 3.31 6.09
N SER A 118 -6.52 3.24 5.11
CA SER A 118 -5.07 3.36 5.32
C SER A 118 -4.49 2.29 6.25
N VAL A 119 -4.97 1.05 6.11
CA VAL A 119 -4.50 -0.09 6.90
C VAL A 119 -3.30 -0.73 6.24
N GLY A 120 -2.12 -0.55 6.84
CA GLY A 120 -0.86 -1.09 6.33
C GLY A 120 0.27 -0.98 7.35
N TRP A 121 1.50 -0.87 6.86
CA TRP A 121 2.66 -0.60 7.72
C TRP A 121 2.80 0.89 8.00
N ASP A 122 2.84 1.74 7.00
CA ASP A 122 2.94 3.19 7.09
C ASP A 122 2.24 3.85 5.88
N PRO A 123 1.02 4.30 6.03
CA PRO A 123 0.24 4.42 7.27
C PRO A 123 -0.25 3.07 7.82
N GLY A 124 -0.49 3.01 9.13
CA GLY A 124 -1.00 1.84 9.83
C GLY A 124 -0.19 1.47 11.07
N MET A 125 0.46 0.31 11.08
CA MET A 125 1.15 -0.24 12.25
C MET A 125 2.23 0.70 12.81
N PHE A 126 3.05 1.32 11.97
CA PHE A 126 4.08 2.26 12.44
C PHE A 126 3.47 3.55 12.99
N SER A 127 2.35 4.00 12.47
CA SER A 127 1.64 5.17 13.02
C SER A 127 1.15 4.89 14.44
N LEU A 128 0.58 3.71 14.68
CA LEU A 128 0.18 3.26 16.01
C LEU A 128 1.38 3.11 16.95
N ASN A 129 2.45 2.50 16.50
CA ASN A 129 3.67 2.33 17.30
C ASN A 129 4.28 3.68 17.71
N ARG A 130 4.31 4.68 16.80
CA ARG A 130 4.77 6.04 17.14
C ARG A 130 3.85 6.68 18.18
N MET A 131 2.55 6.54 18.04
CA MET A 131 1.58 7.06 19.03
C MET A 131 1.82 6.46 20.41
N TYR A 132 1.98 5.13 20.50
CA TYR A 132 2.28 4.46 21.76
C TYR A 132 3.64 4.87 22.32
N ALA A 133 4.68 4.95 21.48
CA ALA A 133 6.01 5.39 21.91
C ALA A 133 5.97 6.80 22.50
N ASN A 134 5.29 7.74 21.85
CA ASN A 134 5.13 9.11 22.34
C ASN A 134 4.29 9.19 23.63
N ALA A 135 3.31 8.30 23.82
CA ALA A 135 2.54 8.24 25.06
C ALA A 135 3.37 7.74 26.25
N ILE A 136 4.31 6.80 26.01
CA ILE A 136 5.17 6.21 27.04
C ILE A 136 6.39 7.10 27.30
N LEU A 137 6.95 7.68 26.24
CA LEU A 137 8.15 8.54 26.25
C LEU A 137 7.84 9.91 25.65
N PRO A 138 7.12 10.80 26.36
CA PRO A 138 6.60 12.05 25.79
C PRO A 138 7.70 13.02 25.32
N GLU A 139 8.92 12.92 25.84
CA GLU A 139 10.08 13.69 25.40
C GLU A 139 10.96 12.91 24.40
N GLY A 140 10.55 11.71 24.02
CA GLY A 140 11.23 10.88 23.04
C GLY A 140 11.07 11.38 21.61
N ARG A 141 11.94 10.89 20.73
CA ARG A 141 11.85 11.14 19.27
C ARG A 141 11.74 9.84 18.51
N ASP A 142 10.93 9.86 17.48
CA ASP A 142 10.74 8.70 16.60
C ASP A 142 11.67 8.78 15.39
N TYR A 143 12.39 7.70 15.16
CA TYR A 143 13.18 7.51 13.95
C TYR A 143 12.74 6.25 13.22
N THR A 144 12.36 6.39 11.96
CA THR A 144 12.05 5.23 11.11
C THR A 144 13.17 5.02 10.12
N PHE A 145 13.79 3.85 10.17
CA PHE A 145 14.75 3.36 9.21
C PHE A 145 14.21 2.11 8.53
N TRP A 146 14.13 2.16 7.21
CA TRP A 146 13.81 0.99 6.41
C TRP A 146 15.07 0.15 6.25
N GLY A 147 14.99 -1.13 6.47
CA GLY A 147 16.09 -2.04 6.19
C GLY A 147 16.41 -2.14 4.70
N LYS A 148 17.57 -2.71 4.37
CA LYS A 148 17.96 -2.94 2.97
C LYS A 148 16.95 -3.85 2.28
N GLY A 149 16.17 -3.30 1.34
CA GLY A 149 15.12 -4.03 0.67
C GLY A 149 14.57 -3.34 -0.57
N VAL A 150 13.89 -4.12 -1.41
CA VAL A 150 13.23 -3.62 -2.62
C VAL A 150 12.00 -2.80 -2.25
N SER A 151 11.92 -1.59 -2.77
CA SER A 151 10.72 -0.77 -2.71
C SER A 151 9.83 -1.05 -3.91
N GLN A 152 8.67 -1.68 -3.70
CA GLN A 152 7.74 -2.02 -4.78
C GLN A 152 7.19 -0.77 -5.47
N GLY A 153 6.68 0.19 -4.71
CA GLY A 153 6.09 1.40 -5.27
C GLY A 153 7.09 2.24 -6.08
N HIS A 154 8.33 2.39 -5.59
CA HIS A 154 9.36 3.11 -6.33
C HIS A 154 9.86 2.32 -7.54
N SER A 155 9.96 1.00 -7.45
CA SER A 155 10.29 0.16 -8.59
C SER A 155 9.22 0.26 -9.69
N ASP A 156 7.94 0.30 -9.31
CA ASP A 156 6.84 0.52 -10.25
C ASP A 156 6.89 1.91 -10.89
N ALA A 157 7.28 2.95 -10.13
CA ALA A 157 7.45 4.29 -10.67
C ALA A 157 8.58 4.34 -11.70
N ILE A 158 9.72 3.71 -11.43
CA ILE A 158 10.86 3.61 -12.36
C ILE A 158 10.46 2.91 -13.65
N ARG A 159 9.69 1.82 -13.59
CA ARG A 159 9.23 1.10 -14.78
C ARG A 159 8.26 1.88 -15.67
N ARG A 160 7.71 3.00 -15.18
CA ARG A 160 6.84 3.89 -15.98
C ARG A 160 7.61 5.02 -16.69
N VAL A 161 8.90 5.15 -16.45
CA VAL A 161 9.74 6.11 -17.16
C VAL A 161 9.90 5.68 -18.59
N GLU A 162 9.73 6.61 -19.53
CA GLU A 162 9.91 6.36 -20.97
C GLU A 162 11.31 5.83 -21.27
N GLY A 163 11.41 4.71 -22.00
CA GLY A 163 12.67 4.05 -22.32
C GLY A 163 13.17 3.07 -21.26
N VAL A 164 12.41 2.82 -20.20
CA VAL A 164 12.72 1.79 -19.19
C VAL A 164 11.95 0.51 -19.47
N LYS A 165 12.68 -0.58 -19.73
CA LYS A 165 12.13 -1.93 -19.93
C LYS A 165 11.82 -2.62 -18.61
N ASP A 166 12.72 -2.49 -17.62
CA ASP A 166 12.52 -3.00 -16.26
C ASP A 166 13.35 -2.19 -15.26
N GLY A 167 12.93 -2.17 -14.00
CA GLY A 167 13.63 -1.44 -12.97
C GLY A 167 13.30 -1.93 -11.56
N LYS A 168 14.32 -1.92 -10.70
CA LYS A 168 14.20 -2.21 -9.28
C LYS A 168 14.94 -1.16 -8.47
N GLN A 169 14.31 -0.69 -7.40
CA GLN A 169 14.93 0.21 -6.46
C GLN A 169 15.07 -0.45 -5.10
N TYR A 170 16.23 -0.32 -4.53
CA TYR A 170 16.54 -0.70 -3.15
C TYR A 170 16.64 0.54 -2.28
N THR A 171 16.02 0.50 -1.11
CA THR A 171 16.22 1.48 -0.04
C THR A 171 17.29 0.95 0.88
N ILE A 172 18.29 1.79 1.21
CA ILE A 172 19.45 1.43 2.02
C ILE A 172 19.57 2.45 3.15
N PRO A 173 19.53 2.04 4.42
CA PRO A 173 19.74 2.97 5.53
C PRO A 173 21.17 3.53 5.52
N VAL A 174 21.31 4.79 5.89
CA VAL A 174 22.61 5.41 6.14
C VAL A 174 23.11 4.91 7.49
N GLU A 175 24.14 4.08 7.50
CA GLU A 175 24.60 3.38 8.71
C GLU A 175 25.03 4.35 9.81
N SER A 176 25.76 5.43 9.48
CA SER A 176 26.15 6.43 10.45
C SER A 176 24.98 7.12 11.14
N ALA A 177 23.89 7.38 10.43
CA ALA A 177 22.67 7.94 10.99
C ALA A 177 21.94 6.93 11.90
N LEU A 178 21.94 5.67 11.51
CA LEU A 178 21.35 4.57 12.28
C LEU A 178 22.12 4.36 13.60
N GLU A 179 23.46 4.37 13.54
CA GLU A 179 24.31 4.24 14.71
C GLU A 179 24.19 5.42 15.67
N ALA A 180 24.14 6.66 15.16
CA ALA A 180 23.92 7.85 15.99
C ALA A 180 22.61 7.72 16.79
N VAL A 181 21.52 7.29 16.16
CA VAL A 181 20.24 7.06 16.85
C VAL A 181 20.34 5.92 17.85
N ARG A 182 21.00 4.80 17.53
CA ARG A 182 21.20 3.67 18.46
C ARG A 182 22.03 4.06 19.68
N ASN A 183 22.96 4.99 19.50
CA ASN A 183 23.79 5.53 20.57
C ASN A 183 23.07 6.61 21.41
N GLY A 184 21.83 6.94 21.09
CA GLY A 184 21.04 7.91 21.85
C GLY A 184 21.34 9.38 21.54
N GLU A 185 21.94 9.68 20.39
CA GLU A 185 22.36 11.05 20.04
C GLU A 185 21.19 11.96 19.62
N ASN A 186 20.00 11.46 19.37
CA ASN A 186 18.80 12.22 18.95
C ASN A 186 19.03 13.26 17.81
N PRO A 187 19.68 12.90 16.70
CA PRO A 187 20.01 13.84 15.64
C PRO A 187 18.76 14.35 14.90
N GLU A 188 18.83 15.59 14.39
CA GLU A 188 17.84 16.08 13.41
C GLU A 188 18.18 15.52 12.03
N LEU A 189 17.34 14.62 11.50
CA LEU A 189 17.60 13.91 10.25
C LEU A 189 16.49 14.17 9.21
N THR A 190 16.88 14.66 8.05
CA THR A 190 16.02 14.67 6.87
C THR A 190 15.87 13.26 6.30
N THR A 191 14.88 13.06 5.42
CA THR A 191 14.71 11.76 4.72
C THR A 191 15.97 11.34 3.97
N ARG A 192 16.67 12.29 3.34
CA ARG A 192 17.91 12.05 2.60
C ARG A 192 19.08 11.63 3.47
N GLN A 193 19.10 12.07 4.72
CA GLN A 193 20.15 11.70 5.68
C GLN A 193 19.89 10.34 6.33
N LYS A 194 18.66 9.84 6.26
CA LYS A 194 18.29 8.53 6.81
C LYS A 194 18.52 7.38 5.84
N HIS A 195 18.30 7.61 4.54
CA HIS A 195 18.35 6.56 3.52
C HIS A 195 18.98 7.04 2.22
N THR A 196 19.72 6.13 1.59
CA THR A 196 20.09 6.21 0.17
C THR A 196 19.22 5.25 -0.64
N ARG A 197 19.26 5.40 -1.96
CA ARG A 197 18.50 4.55 -2.87
C ARG A 197 19.40 4.10 -4.00
N GLU A 198 19.35 2.82 -4.30
CA GLU A 198 20.10 2.20 -5.38
C GLU A 198 19.11 1.67 -6.41
N CYS A 199 19.25 2.10 -7.66
CA CYS A 199 18.35 1.74 -8.74
C CYS A 199 19.09 0.91 -9.77
N PHE A 200 18.52 -0.23 -10.12
CA PHE A 200 18.95 -1.08 -11.23
C PHE A 200 17.91 -0.93 -12.33
N VAL A 201 18.36 -0.45 -13.49
CA VAL A 201 17.48 -0.10 -14.61
C VAL A 201 17.91 -0.84 -15.87
N VAL A 202 16.97 -1.51 -16.52
CA VAL A 202 17.17 -2.10 -17.84
C VAL A 202 16.49 -1.19 -18.86
N LEU A 203 17.25 -0.67 -19.82
CA LEU A 203 16.74 0.23 -20.84
C LEU A 203 16.11 -0.55 -22.01
N GLU A 204 15.17 0.09 -22.67
CA GLU A 204 14.70 -0.35 -23.99
C GLU A 204 15.79 -0.13 -25.05
N GLU A 205 15.71 -0.85 -26.15
CA GLU A 205 16.65 -0.72 -27.24
C GLU A 205 16.54 0.69 -27.88
N GLY A 206 17.67 1.41 -27.95
CA GLY A 206 17.72 2.77 -28.46
C GLY A 206 17.32 3.88 -27.50
N ALA A 207 17.00 3.57 -26.24
CA ALA A 207 16.67 4.57 -25.24
C ALA A 207 17.91 5.43 -24.85
N ASP A 208 17.68 6.72 -24.57
CA ASP A 208 18.70 7.62 -24.06
C ASP A 208 18.93 7.41 -22.56
N ALA A 209 20.02 6.74 -22.21
CA ALA A 209 20.40 6.43 -20.84
C ALA A 209 20.51 7.68 -19.96
N LYS A 210 21.04 8.81 -20.48
CA LYS A 210 21.19 10.04 -19.71
C LYS A 210 19.84 10.68 -19.41
N LYS A 211 18.93 10.71 -20.39
CA LYS A 211 17.57 11.22 -20.20
C LYS A 211 16.84 10.41 -19.13
N VAL A 212 16.91 9.08 -19.21
CA VAL A 212 16.29 8.19 -18.21
C VAL A 212 16.88 8.40 -16.82
N GLU A 213 18.21 8.51 -16.71
CA GLU A 213 18.90 8.76 -15.44
C GLU A 213 18.44 10.07 -14.81
N GLU A 214 18.39 11.16 -15.59
CA GLU A 214 17.95 12.46 -15.11
C GLU A 214 16.48 12.45 -14.67
N GLU A 215 15.62 11.79 -15.41
CA GLU A 215 14.20 11.67 -15.08
C GLU A 215 14.01 10.91 -13.77
N ILE A 216 14.71 9.79 -13.58
CA ILE A 216 14.67 9.02 -12.34
C ILE A 216 15.21 9.86 -11.16
N LYS A 217 16.33 10.58 -11.32
CA LYS A 217 16.89 11.43 -10.26
C LYS A 217 15.98 12.58 -9.83
N ASN A 218 15.18 13.09 -10.76
CA ASN A 218 14.28 14.21 -10.53
C ASN A 218 12.87 13.79 -10.11
N MET A 219 12.60 12.48 -9.99
CA MET A 219 11.28 12.01 -9.53
C MET A 219 10.93 12.59 -8.17
N PRO A 220 9.71 13.13 -8.00
CA PRO A 220 9.19 13.49 -6.68
C PRO A 220 9.24 12.27 -5.77
N ASN A 221 9.80 12.40 -4.58
CA ASN A 221 9.96 11.34 -3.57
C ASN A 221 11.12 10.34 -3.80
N LEU A 222 11.89 10.47 -4.88
CA LEU A 222 13.16 9.76 -5.02
C LEU A 222 14.30 10.70 -4.59
N SER A 223 14.84 10.52 -3.40
CA SER A 223 15.96 11.32 -2.90
C SER A 223 17.24 10.49 -2.91
N LEU A 224 18.33 11.08 -3.45
CA LEU A 224 19.69 10.50 -3.62
C LEU A 224 19.69 9.08 -4.22
N ILE A 225 19.98 9.03 -5.50
CA ILE A 225 20.03 7.81 -6.29
C ILE A 225 21.49 7.59 -6.71
N HIS A 226 21.99 6.38 -6.49
CA HIS A 226 23.08 5.81 -7.25
C HIS A 226 22.48 4.92 -8.34
N ILE A 227 22.76 5.21 -9.60
CA ILE A 227 22.34 4.41 -10.75
C ILE A 227 23.55 3.63 -11.27
#